data_a3d36aa58a452210c4e32c9ad2f0c663
#
_entry.id   a3d36aa58a452210c4e32c9ad2f0c663
#
_cell.length_a   1.000
_cell.length_b   1.000
_cell.length_c   1.000
_cell.angle_alpha   90.00
_cell.angle_beta   90.00
_cell.angle_gamma   90.00
#
_symmetry.space_group_name_H-M   'P 1'
#
loop_
_entity.id
_entity.type
_entity.pdbx_description
1 polymer ?
#
loop_
_entity_poly.entity_id
_entity_poly.type
_entity_poly.pdbx_seq_one_letter_code
_entity_poly.pdbx_strand_id
1 'polypeptide(L)'
;ERRVVAREGNGRLEEVDGTKVLVLKGTPEEMGHQHGVLMKDEIHRLVEQILFGVGVGTSFEKGTWVFGEIEGAQKRLNPFMDERYFKEMDALASAAELPREEVRLANFFPEMFHCSGFAVFGKATKDGKLYHGRVLDYMRGMGLEQSAVVMVLQPDKGNAWVNVGYAGFIGS
;
A
#
# COMPACT_ATOMS: atom_id res chain seq x y z
N GLU A 1 19.33 -4.19 -15.85
CA GLU A 1 18.58 -5.15 -16.71
C GLU A 1 17.10 -5.13 -16.33
N ARG A 2 16.19 -5.21 -17.32
CA ARG A 2 14.73 -5.23 -17.09
C ARG A 2 14.14 -6.54 -17.61
N ARG A 3 13.37 -7.23 -16.80
CA ARG A 3 12.63 -8.45 -17.19
C ARG A 3 11.20 -8.42 -16.66
N VAL A 4 10.26 -8.97 -17.41
CA VAL A 4 8.90 -9.24 -16.94
C VAL A 4 8.91 -10.56 -16.20
N VAL A 5 8.46 -10.56 -14.93
CA VAL A 5 8.40 -11.73 -14.04
C VAL A 5 7.06 -12.45 -14.21
N ALA A 6 5.96 -11.69 -14.20
CA ALA A 6 4.60 -12.25 -14.31
C ALA A 6 3.64 -11.23 -14.95
N ARG A 7 2.49 -11.71 -15.42
CA ARG A 7 1.39 -10.91 -15.96
C ARG A 7 0.06 -11.38 -15.41
N GLU A 8 -0.83 -10.42 -15.17
CA GLU A 8 -2.23 -10.66 -14.80
C GLU A 8 -3.12 -9.60 -15.46
N GLY A 9 -4.01 -10.01 -16.35
CA GLY A 9 -4.82 -9.08 -17.14
C GLY A 9 -3.96 -8.04 -17.85
N ASN A 10 -4.24 -6.76 -17.60
CA ASN A 10 -3.45 -5.63 -18.10
C ASN A 10 -2.27 -5.25 -17.20
N GLY A 11 -2.14 -5.92 -16.04
CA GLY A 11 -1.07 -5.70 -15.07
C GLY A 11 0.15 -6.59 -15.32
N ARG A 12 1.27 -6.23 -14.70
CA ARG A 12 2.49 -7.02 -14.74
C ARG A 12 3.44 -6.69 -13.60
N LEU A 13 4.18 -7.69 -13.18
CA LEU A 13 5.32 -7.57 -12.29
C LEU A 13 6.61 -7.60 -13.13
N GLU A 14 7.45 -6.63 -12.93
CA GLU A 14 8.77 -6.52 -13.55
C GLU A 14 9.86 -6.52 -12.47
N GLU A 15 11.04 -6.90 -12.86
CA GLU A 15 12.28 -6.68 -12.09
C GLU A 15 13.20 -5.78 -12.90
N VAL A 16 13.63 -4.68 -12.30
CA VAL A 16 14.53 -3.70 -12.89
C VAL A 16 15.72 -3.52 -11.96
N ASP A 17 16.88 -4.01 -12.36
CA ASP A 17 18.12 -3.98 -11.57
C ASP A 17 17.92 -4.42 -10.10
N GLY A 18 17.19 -5.53 -9.91
CA GLY A 18 16.87 -6.10 -8.59
C GLY A 18 15.69 -5.44 -7.86
N THR A 19 15.11 -4.39 -8.43
CA THR A 19 13.93 -3.71 -7.85
C THR A 19 12.65 -4.27 -8.47
N LYS A 20 11.68 -4.64 -7.63
CA LYS A 20 10.33 -5.02 -8.09
C LYS A 20 9.55 -3.80 -8.53
N VAL A 21 9.00 -3.86 -9.74
CA VAL A 21 8.13 -2.83 -10.31
C VAL A 21 6.80 -3.46 -10.70
N LEU A 22 5.76 -3.07 -10.00
CA LEU A 22 4.39 -3.52 -10.23
C LEU A 22 3.65 -2.49 -11.08
N VAL A 23 3.20 -2.87 -12.26
CA VAL A 23 2.39 -2.03 -13.12
C VAL A 23 0.95 -2.50 -13.07
N LEU A 24 0.05 -1.64 -12.60
CA LEU A 24 -1.38 -1.89 -12.46
C LEU A 24 -2.16 -0.99 -13.41
N LYS A 25 -3.21 -1.52 -14.03
CA LYS A 25 -4.00 -0.77 -15.01
C LYS A 25 -5.46 -1.20 -15.02
N GLY A 26 -6.36 -0.22 -15.06
CA GLY A 26 -7.79 -0.44 -15.20
C GLY A 26 -8.63 0.22 -14.11
N THR A 27 -9.77 -0.38 -13.80
CA THR A 27 -10.64 0.02 -12.69
C THR A 27 -9.98 -0.29 -11.33
N PRO A 28 -10.46 0.27 -10.22
CA PRO A 28 -9.98 -0.08 -8.89
C PRO A 28 -10.02 -1.59 -8.62
N GLU A 29 -11.10 -2.26 -9.03
CA GLU A 29 -11.26 -3.70 -8.87
C GLU A 29 -10.24 -4.49 -9.68
N GLU A 30 -9.98 -4.08 -10.93
CA GLU A 30 -8.98 -4.72 -11.80
C GLU A 30 -7.57 -4.52 -11.26
N MET A 31 -7.24 -3.30 -10.80
CA MET A 31 -5.93 -3.00 -10.21
C MET A 31 -5.72 -3.76 -8.90
N GLY A 32 -6.73 -3.83 -8.04
CA GLY A 32 -6.69 -4.61 -6.81
C GLY A 32 -6.49 -6.10 -7.08
N HIS A 33 -7.23 -6.67 -8.04
CA HIS A 33 -7.07 -8.06 -8.45
C HIS A 33 -5.64 -8.35 -8.98
N GLN A 34 -5.15 -7.53 -9.90
CA GLN A 34 -3.79 -7.65 -10.43
C GLN A 34 -2.74 -7.60 -9.33
N HIS A 35 -2.89 -6.66 -8.38
CA HIS A 35 -1.99 -6.53 -7.23
C HIS A 35 -2.01 -7.78 -6.37
N GLY A 36 -3.21 -8.27 -6.02
CA GLY A 36 -3.39 -9.48 -5.21
C GLY A 36 -2.77 -10.73 -5.82
N VAL A 37 -2.94 -10.94 -7.14
CA VAL A 37 -2.35 -12.08 -7.84
C VAL A 37 -0.83 -11.96 -7.98
N LEU A 38 -0.35 -10.80 -8.44
CA LEU A 38 1.06 -10.62 -8.82
C LEU A 38 2.01 -10.51 -7.61
N MET A 39 1.51 -10.14 -6.44
CA MET A 39 2.31 -9.92 -5.23
C MET A 39 1.78 -10.71 -4.03
N LYS A 40 1.08 -11.83 -4.28
CA LYS A 40 0.39 -12.62 -3.25
C LYS A 40 1.28 -12.93 -2.04
N ASP A 41 2.47 -13.46 -2.28
CA ASP A 41 3.38 -13.89 -1.21
C ASP A 41 3.89 -12.70 -0.36
N GLU A 42 4.17 -11.55 -0.99
CA GLU A 42 4.58 -10.34 -0.30
C GLU A 42 3.44 -9.75 0.51
N ILE A 43 2.20 -9.81 -0.02
CA ILE A 43 1.00 -9.33 0.68
C ILE A 43 0.72 -10.18 1.91
N HIS A 44 0.76 -11.51 1.79
CA HIS A 44 0.62 -12.42 2.94
C HIS A 44 1.63 -12.10 4.03
N ARG A 45 2.90 -12.00 3.65
CA ARG A 45 3.99 -11.67 4.58
C ARG A 45 3.77 -10.33 5.27
N LEU A 46 3.38 -9.31 4.53
CA LEU A 46 3.14 -7.97 5.09
C LEU A 46 1.95 -7.98 6.06
N VAL A 47 0.83 -8.59 5.69
CA VAL A 47 -0.36 -8.68 6.53
C VAL A 47 -0.06 -9.44 7.82
N GLU A 48 0.62 -10.59 7.73
CA GLU A 48 1.05 -11.35 8.89
C GLU A 48 1.97 -10.54 9.82
N GLN A 49 2.94 -9.84 9.26
CA GLN A 49 3.88 -9.03 10.05
C GLN A 49 3.19 -7.87 10.75
N ILE A 50 2.25 -7.18 10.08
CA ILE A 50 1.48 -6.10 10.70
C ILE A 50 0.57 -6.65 11.78
N LEU A 51 -0.22 -7.66 11.48
CA LEU A 51 -1.25 -8.14 12.40
C LEU A 51 -0.64 -8.91 13.58
N PHE A 52 0.30 -9.81 13.33
CA PHE A 52 0.87 -10.66 14.38
C PHE A 52 2.16 -10.10 14.96
N GLY A 53 3.08 -9.60 14.14
CA GLY A 53 4.37 -9.08 14.62
C GLY A 53 4.19 -7.79 15.40
N VAL A 54 3.53 -6.81 14.81
CA VAL A 54 3.38 -5.48 15.42
C VAL A 54 2.14 -5.40 16.29
N GLY A 55 0.98 -5.84 15.77
CA GLY A 55 -0.29 -5.70 16.48
C GLY A 55 -0.30 -6.47 17.80
N VAL A 56 0.06 -7.75 17.77
CA VAL A 56 0.09 -8.60 18.98
C VAL A 56 1.23 -8.16 19.91
N GLY A 57 2.44 -7.92 19.38
CA GLY A 57 3.60 -7.47 20.16
C GLY A 57 3.30 -6.16 20.91
N THR A 58 2.80 -5.16 20.21
CA THR A 58 2.44 -3.86 20.82
C THR A 58 1.31 -3.99 21.83
N SER A 59 0.34 -4.88 21.59
CA SER A 59 -0.75 -5.15 22.55
C SER A 59 -0.22 -5.69 23.86
N PHE A 60 0.76 -6.60 23.82
CA PHE A 60 1.41 -7.11 25.05
C PHE A 60 2.21 -6.03 25.77
N GLU A 61 2.99 -5.22 25.05
CA GLU A 61 3.80 -4.15 25.68
C GLU A 61 2.93 -3.09 26.33
N LYS A 62 1.86 -2.65 25.67
CA LYS A 62 0.97 -1.60 26.18
C LYS A 62 -0.09 -2.11 27.18
N GLY A 63 -0.33 -3.40 27.24
CA GLY A 63 -1.43 -3.99 28.01
C GLY A 63 -2.82 -3.61 27.47
N THR A 64 -2.91 -3.14 26.23
CA THR A 64 -4.14 -2.75 25.56
C THR A 64 -4.22 -3.37 24.17
N TRP A 65 -5.44 -3.65 23.69
CA TRP A 65 -5.67 -4.28 22.39
C TRP A 65 -5.51 -3.26 21.26
N VAL A 66 -4.32 -3.25 20.59
CA VAL A 66 -3.96 -2.27 19.56
C VAL A 66 -4.88 -2.32 18.34
N PHE A 67 -5.43 -3.49 18.00
CA PHE A 67 -6.40 -3.60 16.91
C PHE A 67 -7.66 -2.77 17.14
N GLY A 68 -8.10 -2.59 18.37
CA GLY A 68 -9.20 -1.70 18.71
C GLY A 68 -8.91 -0.23 18.38
N GLU A 69 -7.65 0.20 18.49
CA GLU A 69 -7.22 1.55 18.09
C GLU A 69 -7.28 1.70 16.55
N ILE A 70 -6.82 0.69 15.79
CA ILE A 70 -6.86 0.70 14.32
C ILE A 70 -8.31 0.65 13.83
N GLU A 71 -9.15 -0.22 14.38
CA GLU A 71 -10.59 -0.27 14.08
C GLU A 71 -11.28 1.06 14.40
N GLY A 72 -10.91 1.70 15.49
CA GLY A 72 -11.39 3.03 15.86
C GLY A 72 -10.97 4.10 14.84
N ALA A 73 -9.73 4.06 14.35
CA ALA A 73 -9.25 4.93 13.27
C ALA A 73 -10.02 4.66 11.98
N GLN A 74 -10.18 3.40 11.59
CA GLN A 74 -10.96 3.00 10.42
C GLN A 74 -12.39 3.55 10.47
N LYS A 75 -13.10 3.39 11.59
CA LYS A 75 -14.47 3.89 11.76
C LYS A 75 -14.56 5.41 11.60
N ARG A 76 -13.56 6.15 12.06
CA ARG A 76 -13.51 7.62 11.91
C ARG A 76 -13.20 8.06 10.48
N LEU A 77 -12.35 7.32 9.76
CA LEU A 77 -11.89 7.66 8.42
C LEU A 77 -12.84 7.18 7.32
N ASN A 78 -13.52 6.05 7.51
CA ASN A 78 -14.44 5.48 6.50
C ASN A 78 -15.39 6.50 5.84
N PRO A 79 -16.03 7.43 6.56
CA PRO A 79 -16.95 8.41 5.93
C PRO A 79 -16.25 9.39 4.98
N PHE A 80 -14.95 9.52 5.05
CA PHE A 80 -14.14 10.45 4.26
C PHE A 80 -13.33 9.78 3.16
N MET A 81 -13.34 8.45 3.10
CA MET A 81 -12.65 7.68 2.07
C MET A 81 -13.55 7.47 0.85
N ASP A 82 -12.98 7.65 -0.33
CA ASP A 82 -13.64 7.33 -1.59
C ASP A 82 -13.86 5.81 -1.69
N GLU A 83 -15.05 5.41 -2.12
CA GLU A 83 -15.46 4.00 -2.27
C GLU A 83 -14.50 3.18 -3.16
N ARG A 84 -13.84 3.81 -4.12
CA ARG A 84 -12.88 3.15 -5.01
C ARG A 84 -11.73 2.47 -4.26
N TYR A 85 -11.28 3.03 -3.13
CA TYR A 85 -10.22 2.41 -2.33
C TYR A 85 -10.70 1.14 -1.63
N PHE A 86 -11.95 1.12 -1.16
CA PHE A 86 -12.52 -0.12 -0.61
C PHE A 86 -12.69 -1.20 -1.66
N LYS A 87 -13.13 -0.85 -2.88
CA LYS A 87 -13.24 -1.77 -4.00
C LYS A 87 -11.88 -2.36 -4.39
N GLU A 88 -10.84 -1.53 -4.42
CA GLU A 88 -9.48 -1.98 -4.71
C GLU A 88 -8.95 -2.91 -3.62
N MET A 89 -9.11 -2.56 -2.32
CA MET A 89 -8.74 -3.41 -1.20
C MET A 89 -9.48 -4.76 -1.20
N ASP A 90 -10.78 -4.75 -1.48
CA ASP A 90 -11.61 -5.96 -1.48
C ASP A 90 -11.22 -6.92 -2.62
N ALA A 91 -10.94 -6.36 -3.80
CA ALA A 91 -10.46 -7.14 -4.94
C ALA A 91 -9.05 -7.71 -4.69
N LEU A 92 -8.17 -6.92 -4.08
CA LEU A 92 -6.84 -7.37 -3.66
C LEU A 92 -6.94 -8.50 -2.64
N ALA A 93 -7.78 -8.36 -1.61
CA ALA A 93 -7.98 -9.38 -0.59
C ALA A 93 -8.47 -10.70 -1.20
N SER A 94 -9.48 -10.62 -2.07
CA SER A 94 -10.03 -11.79 -2.78
C SER A 94 -8.97 -12.48 -3.63
N ALA A 95 -8.18 -11.73 -4.40
CA ALA A 95 -7.14 -12.27 -5.28
C ALA A 95 -5.94 -12.85 -4.51
N ALA A 96 -5.60 -12.25 -3.38
CA ALA A 96 -4.56 -12.76 -2.48
C ALA A 96 -5.05 -13.90 -1.57
N GLU A 97 -6.34 -14.27 -1.61
CA GLU A 97 -6.96 -15.28 -0.73
C GLU A 97 -6.81 -14.94 0.77
N LEU A 98 -6.98 -13.66 1.11
CA LEU A 98 -6.95 -13.15 2.47
C LEU A 98 -8.34 -12.67 2.91
N PRO A 99 -8.64 -12.71 4.22
CA PRO A 99 -9.84 -12.07 4.74
C PRO A 99 -9.84 -10.57 4.43
N ARG A 100 -10.94 -10.08 3.88
CA ARG A 100 -11.11 -8.67 3.51
C ARG A 100 -10.80 -7.71 4.65
N GLU A 101 -11.25 -8.05 5.84
CA GLU A 101 -11.08 -7.21 7.04
C GLU A 101 -9.61 -7.10 7.44
N GLU A 102 -8.81 -8.15 7.26
CA GLU A 102 -7.37 -8.12 7.55
C GLU A 102 -6.63 -7.20 6.59
N VAL A 103 -6.94 -7.25 5.29
CA VAL A 103 -6.34 -6.35 4.29
C VAL A 103 -6.73 -4.90 4.55
N ARG A 104 -8.00 -4.65 4.88
CA ARG A 104 -8.46 -3.31 5.25
C ARG A 104 -7.75 -2.81 6.50
N LEU A 105 -7.67 -3.64 7.55
CA LEU A 105 -7.00 -3.30 8.80
C LEU A 105 -5.52 -2.97 8.57
N ALA A 106 -4.82 -3.78 7.76
CA ALA A 106 -3.43 -3.53 7.38
C ALA A 106 -3.27 -2.19 6.64
N ASN A 107 -4.23 -1.81 5.78
CA ASN A 107 -4.21 -0.53 5.08
C ASN A 107 -4.52 0.69 5.97
N PHE A 108 -5.16 0.50 7.12
CA PHE A 108 -5.34 1.55 8.13
C PHE A 108 -4.21 1.61 9.17
N PHE A 109 -3.36 0.60 9.21
CA PHE A 109 -2.23 0.57 10.13
C PHE A 109 -1.28 1.79 10.00
N PRO A 110 -0.99 2.34 8.80
CA PRO A 110 -0.17 3.54 8.66
C PRO A 110 -0.68 4.75 9.46
N GLU A 111 -1.98 4.83 9.74
CA GLU A 111 -2.58 5.91 10.54
C GLU A 111 -2.13 5.93 12.00
N MET A 112 -1.52 4.85 12.47
CA MET A 112 -0.92 4.75 13.80
C MET A 112 0.47 5.39 13.88
N PHE A 113 1.05 5.79 12.75
CA PHE A 113 2.41 6.32 12.65
C PHE A 113 2.41 7.71 12.02
N HIS A 114 3.49 8.44 12.26
CA HIS A 114 3.68 9.77 11.71
C HIS A 114 4.58 9.71 10.48
N CYS A 115 4.13 10.32 9.41
CA CYS A 115 4.90 10.53 8.19
C CYS A 115 5.12 12.03 7.99
N SER A 116 6.21 12.40 7.35
CA SER A 116 6.48 13.79 6.96
C SER A 116 6.31 13.96 5.46
N GLY A 117 5.74 15.10 5.05
CA GLY A 117 5.60 15.43 3.65
C GLY A 117 5.82 16.91 3.40
N PHE A 118 6.23 17.25 2.19
CA PHE A 118 6.34 18.64 1.76
C PHE A 118 5.90 18.78 0.30
N ALA A 119 5.43 19.97 -0.05
CA ALA A 119 5.17 20.37 -1.43
C ALA A 119 5.73 21.76 -1.67
N VAL A 120 6.54 21.92 -2.69
CA VAL A 120 7.12 23.23 -3.10
C VAL A 120 6.78 23.50 -4.57
N PHE A 121 6.38 24.72 -4.88
CA PHE A 121 5.92 25.09 -6.23
C PHE A 121 6.08 26.59 -6.52
N GLY A 122 5.82 26.98 -7.75
CA GLY A 122 5.85 28.38 -8.19
C GLY A 122 7.21 29.02 -7.98
N LYS A 123 7.26 30.14 -7.25
CA LYS A 123 8.52 30.89 -7.01
C LYS A 123 9.52 30.16 -6.10
N ALA A 124 9.10 29.10 -5.40
CA ALA A 124 9.97 28.30 -4.55
C ALA A 124 10.76 27.25 -5.34
N THR A 125 10.47 27.07 -6.63
CA THR A 125 11.16 26.11 -7.52
C THR A 125 11.77 26.83 -8.71
N LYS A 126 12.92 26.35 -9.20
CA LYS A 126 13.65 26.97 -10.32
C LYS A 126 12.84 27.01 -11.62
N ASP A 127 11.99 25.99 -11.84
CA ASP A 127 11.21 25.80 -13.07
C ASP A 127 9.70 26.03 -12.86
N GLY A 128 9.29 26.48 -11.67
CA GLY A 128 7.90 26.74 -11.34
C GLY A 128 7.03 25.48 -11.12
N LYS A 129 7.61 24.29 -11.30
CA LYS A 129 6.89 23.02 -11.15
C LYS A 129 6.61 22.68 -9.70
N LEU A 130 5.60 21.85 -9.50
CA LEU A 130 5.32 21.23 -8.20
C LEU A 130 6.28 20.07 -7.96
N TYR A 131 6.99 20.12 -6.84
CA TYR A 131 7.73 18.99 -6.28
C TYR A 131 7.08 18.60 -4.98
N HIS A 132 6.73 17.32 -4.88
CA HIS A 132 6.14 16.72 -3.69
C HIS A 132 7.08 15.63 -3.19
N GLY A 133 7.46 15.69 -1.94
CA GLY A 133 8.26 14.67 -1.28
C GLY A 133 7.54 14.12 -0.06
N ARG A 134 7.75 12.84 0.22
CA ARG A 134 7.22 12.15 1.38
C ARG A 134 8.30 11.32 2.04
N VAL A 135 8.35 11.35 3.34
CA VAL A 135 9.16 10.45 4.17
C VAL A 135 8.21 9.50 4.88
N LEU A 136 8.37 8.21 4.61
CA LEU A 136 7.61 7.15 5.23
C LEU A 136 8.43 6.60 6.40
N ASP A 137 8.08 6.98 7.62
CA ASP A 137 8.83 6.65 8.83
C ASP A 137 8.27 5.37 9.46
N TYR A 138 8.97 4.24 9.23
CA TYR A 138 8.67 2.97 9.89
C TYR A 138 9.90 2.42 10.61
N MET A 139 9.67 1.64 11.67
CA MET A 139 10.73 0.95 12.39
C MET A 139 11.39 -0.10 11.49
N ARG A 140 12.71 -0.10 11.47
CA ARG A 140 13.48 -1.17 10.84
C ARG A 140 13.31 -2.47 11.63
N GLY A 141 13.36 -3.59 10.93
CA GLY A 141 13.22 -4.92 11.54
C GLY A 141 11.78 -5.40 11.70
N MET A 142 10.78 -4.60 11.23
CA MET A 142 9.41 -5.08 11.10
C MET A 142 9.21 -5.97 9.87
N GLY A 143 10.23 -6.12 9.02
CA GLY A 143 10.19 -6.95 7.80
C GLY A 143 9.43 -6.34 6.63
N LEU A 144 8.92 -5.12 6.75
CA LEU A 144 8.16 -4.44 5.68
C LEU A 144 9.03 -4.23 4.43
N GLU A 145 10.33 -4.04 4.60
CA GLU A 145 11.30 -3.90 3.51
C GLU A 145 11.31 -5.08 2.53
N GLN A 146 10.90 -6.27 2.97
CA GLN A 146 10.80 -7.46 2.13
C GLN A 146 9.62 -7.40 1.16
N SER A 147 8.64 -6.54 1.44
CA SER A 147 7.47 -6.29 0.60
C SER A 147 7.57 -4.98 -0.18
N ALA A 148 8.74 -4.32 -0.15
CA ALA A 148 8.97 -3.06 -0.87
C ALA A 148 8.82 -3.24 -2.38
N VAL A 149 8.11 -2.29 -3.02
CA VAL A 149 7.80 -2.33 -4.44
C VAL A 149 7.59 -0.91 -4.98
N VAL A 150 8.03 -0.69 -6.22
CA VAL A 150 7.64 0.49 -7.00
C VAL A 150 6.36 0.16 -7.76
N MET A 151 5.29 0.88 -7.52
CA MET A 151 4.01 0.68 -8.19
C MET A 151 3.76 1.78 -9.22
N VAL A 152 3.46 1.40 -10.45
CA VAL A 152 3.03 2.29 -11.54
C VAL A 152 1.54 2.05 -11.74
N LEU A 153 0.72 3.01 -11.33
CA LEU A 153 -0.74 2.90 -11.38
C LEU A 153 -1.27 3.71 -12.57
N GLN A 154 -2.08 3.05 -13.39
CA GLN A 154 -2.71 3.61 -14.58
C GLN A 154 -4.22 3.40 -14.52
N PRO A 155 -4.93 4.14 -13.66
CA PRO A 155 -6.38 4.00 -13.54
C PRO A 155 -7.08 4.46 -14.82
N ASP A 156 -8.23 3.86 -15.12
CA ASP A 156 -9.08 4.26 -16.26
C ASP A 156 -9.62 5.69 -16.10
N LYS A 157 -9.76 6.16 -14.86
CA LYS A 157 -10.20 7.52 -14.53
C LYS A 157 -9.19 8.18 -13.60
N GLY A 158 -8.76 9.38 -13.98
CA GLY A 158 -7.78 10.15 -13.21
C GLY A 158 -6.39 10.11 -13.84
N ASN A 159 -5.39 10.51 -13.08
CA ASN A 159 -4.01 10.58 -13.53
C ASN A 159 -3.28 9.27 -13.24
N ALA A 160 -2.40 8.87 -14.15
CA ALA A 160 -1.39 7.86 -13.85
C ALA A 160 -0.38 8.42 -12.84
N TRP A 161 0.11 7.57 -11.94
CA TRP A 161 1.05 7.97 -10.89
C TRP A 161 1.97 6.82 -10.49
N VAL A 162 3.04 7.17 -9.80
CA VAL A 162 4.01 6.20 -9.28
C VAL A 162 4.00 6.30 -7.76
N ASN A 163 3.95 5.16 -7.11
CA ASN A 163 4.10 5.02 -5.67
C ASN A 163 5.32 4.15 -5.35
N VAL A 164 6.08 4.55 -4.35
CA VAL A 164 7.14 3.73 -3.75
C VAL A 164 6.65 3.36 -2.36
N GLY A 165 6.30 2.10 -2.18
CA GLY A 165 5.66 1.63 -0.96
C GLY A 165 5.84 0.12 -0.76
N TYR A 166 4.83 -0.51 -0.23
CA TYR A 166 4.84 -1.93 0.10
C TYR A 166 3.67 -2.66 -0.58
N ALA A 167 3.91 -3.90 -1.01
CA ALA A 167 2.86 -4.76 -1.55
C ALA A 167 1.74 -4.97 -0.52
N GLY A 168 0.49 -4.83 -0.95
CA GLY A 168 -0.68 -4.90 -0.08
C GLY A 168 -1.22 -3.56 0.40
N PHE A 169 -0.43 -2.48 0.30
CA PHE A 169 -0.92 -1.12 0.53
C PHE A 169 -1.37 -0.50 -0.80
N ILE A 170 -2.58 0.06 -0.81
CA ILE A 170 -3.15 0.70 -2.00
C ILE A 170 -3.00 2.23 -2.01
N GLY A 171 -2.65 2.82 -0.91
CA GLY A 171 -2.41 4.24 -0.77
C GLY A 171 -0.93 4.62 -0.81
N SER A 172 -0.64 5.90 -0.77
CA SER A 172 0.70 6.48 -0.68
C SER A 172 0.77 7.53 0.42
#